data_6423d81354301493ad3fd2fa9bfe873e
#
_entry.id   6423d81354301493ad3fd2fa9bfe873e
#
_cell.length_a   1.000
_cell.length_b   1.000
_cell.length_c   1.000
_cell.angle_alpha   90.00
_cell.angle_beta   90.00
_cell.angle_gamma   90.00
#
_symmetry.space_group_name_H-M   'P 1'
#
loop_
_entity.id
_entity.type
_entity.pdbx_description
1 polymer ?
#
loop_
_entity_poly.entity_id
_entity_poly.type
_entity_poly.pdbx_seq_one_letter_code
_entity_poly.pdbx_strand_id
1 'polypeptide(L)'
;ASRGLGDVYKRQMICGFGDTHPNYLNTTPVVRMIENAQVNGKEEQERYFTALLKCLDPDAGKAAAKKNVRVSINSFFDDKPLTLKPDIRAGKIEDYVSPLFYAPNVSWLVQRNGMHPRHSLMISLNASEGNHMHANGISMELYGKGYVLGPDAGIGLYLYSGLDYAEYYSQFPSHNTVCVDGISSYPVMKSNHSFDLLSCFPASSAAAAAKDKFPSVTYSDVYFREPESRADQTRMMSIVTTGPETGYYVDIFRSRKERGGDKMHDYFYHNLGQEMTLTAADGTDLHLQPTEELAFAGAHLGAYSYLFDKKCARTGKDVKAVFTIRMPDKDIHPNIILI
;
A
#
# COMPACT_ATOMS: atom_id res chain seq x y z
N ALA A 1 1.73 4.60 21.00
CA ALA A 1 1.33 5.00 19.63
C ALA A 1 2.23 6.10 19.04
N SER A 2 2.94 6.90 19.84
CA SER A 2 3.72 8.05 19.36
C SER A 2 5.13 7.74 18.83
N ARG A 3 5.65 6.54 19.04
CA ARG A 3 7.00 6.16 18.58
C ARG A 3 7.09 5.74 17.11
N GLY A 4 5.96 5.39 16.48
CA GLY A 4 5.93 4.90 15.09
C GLY A 4 5.90 6.01 14.03
N LEU A 5 5.34 7.16 14.34
CA LEU A 5 5.13 8.23 13.36
C LEU A 5 6.35 9.13 13.13
N GLY A 6 7.24 9.29 14.13
CA GLY A 6 8.46 10.10 14.00
C GLY A 6 9.52 9.51 13.07
N ASP A 7 9.52 8.19 12.88
CA ASP A 7 10.50 7.48 12.03
C ASP A 7 10.03 7.28 10.55
N VAL A 8 8.80 7.62 10.22
CA VAL A 8 8.22 7.49 8.87
C VAL A 8 9.02 8.29 7.83
N TYR A 9 9.69 9.36 8.26
CA TYR A 9 10.51 10.20 7.39
C TYR A 9 11.80 9.56 6.88
N LYS A 10 12.32 8.56 7.58
CA LYS A 10 13.63 8.00 7.29
C LYS A 10 13.59 6.61 6.67
N ARG A 11 12.44 5.94 6.70
CA ARG A 11 12.33 4.54 6.27
C ARG A 11 11.04 4.34 5.50
N GLN A 12 11.12 3.68 4.38
CA GLN A 12 9.94 3.30 3.61
C GLN A 12 9.25 2.12 4.29
N MET A 13 7.93 2.21 4.45
CA MET A 13 7.11 1.13 4.96
C MET A 13 6.89 0.07 3.87
N ILE A 14 6.66 -1.16 4.30
CA ILE A 14 6.25 -2.26 3.43
C ILE A 14 4.75 -2.15 3.22
N CYS A 15 4.26 -2.53 2.04
CA CYS A 15 2.82 -2.67 1.78
C CYS A 15 2.19 -3.65 2.77
N GLY A 16 1.03 -3.30 3.34
CA GLY A 16 0.36 -4.03 4.41
C GLY A 16 -0.49 -5.22 3.95
N PHE A 17 -0.32 -5.72 2.72
CA PHE A 17 -1.15 -6.79 2.19
C PHE A 17 -0.86 -8.15 2.83
N GLY A 18 -1.93 -8.90 3.10
CA GLY A 18 -1.86 -10.22 3.72
C GLY A 18 -1.28 -10.18 5.13
N ASP A 19 -0.69 -11.29 5.57
CA ASP A 19 -0.07 -11.43 6.89
C ASP A 19 1.21 -10.60 7.04
N THR A 20 1.13 -9.32 6.77
CA THR A 20 2.26 -8.39 6.83
C THR A 20 2.11 -7.46 8.02
N HIS A 21 3.17 -7.29 8.79
CA HIS A 21 3.25 -6.20 9.75
C HIS A 21 3.57 -4.89 9.03
N PRO A 22 2.98 -3.77 9.41
CA PRO A 22 3.35 -2.45 8.91
C PRO A 22 4.73 -2.04 9.46
N ASN A 23 5.75 -2.80 9.10
CA ASN A 23 7.11 -2.64 9.55
C ASN A 23 7.95 -1.93 8.50
N TYR A 24 9.00 -1.28 8.96
CA TYR A 24 10.02 -0.74 8.08
C TYR A 24 10.79 -1.85 7.38
N LEU A 25 11.17 -1.61 6.13
CA LEU A 25 11.98 -2.55 5.38
C LEU A 25 13.32 -2.78 6.07
N ASN A 26 13.64 -4.04 6.32
CA ASN A 26 14.96 -4.43 6.78
C ASN A 26 15.98 -4.28 5.65
N THR A 27 16.94 -3.38 5.79
CA THR A 27 17.97 -3.13 4.77
C THR A 27 19.11 -4.15 4.77
N THR A 28 19.19 -5.03 5.77
CA THR A 28 20.23 -6.07 5.85
C THR A 28 20.33 -6.95 4.61
N PRO A 29 19.21 -7.44 4.03
CA PRO A 29 19.28 -8.22 2.78
C PRO A 29 19.90 -7.44 1.62
N VAL A 30 19.59 -6.14 1.52
CA VAL A 30 20.15 -5.30 0.44
C VAL A 30 21.66 -5.14 0.60
N VAL A 31 22.14 -4.94 1.83
CA VAL A 31 23.58 -4.89 2.13
C VAL A 31 24.26 -6.19 1.72
N ARG A 32 23.64 -7.35 1.99
CA ARG A 32 24.17 -8.66 1.57
C ARG A 32 24.20 -8.84 0.04
N MET A 33 23.20 -8.29 -0.65
CA MET A 33 23.19 -8.30 -2.12
C MET A 33 24.32 -7.45 -2.72
N ILE A 34 24.63 -6.31 -2.11
CA ILE A 34 25.78 -5.47 -2.49
C ILE A 34 27.09 -6.25 -2.31
N GLU A 35 27.28 -6.85 -1.13
CA GLU A 35 28.46 -7.66 -0.85
C GLU A 35 28.64 -8.81 -1.86
N ASN A 36 27.55 -9.54 -2.10
CA ASN A 36 27.58 -10.65 -3.08
C ASN A 36 27.94 -10.15 -4.48
N ALA A 37 27.41 -9.02 -4.91
CA ALA A 37 27.75 -8.41 -6.18
C ALA A 37 29.21 -8.01 -6.26
N GLN A 38 29.78 -7.45 -5.20
CA GLN A 38 31.19 -7.08 -5.10
C GLN A 38 32.13 -8.28 -5.20
N VAL A 39 31.84 -9.33 -4.42
CA VAL A 39 32.63 -10.56 -4.40
C VAL A 39 32.66 -11.24 -5.77
N ASN A 40 31.54 -11.18 -6.48
CA ASN A 40 31.39 -11.81 -7.80
C ASN A 40 31.68 -10.86 -8.97
N GLY A 41 32.18 -9.64 -8.73
CA GLY A 41 32.52 -8.69 -9.79
C GLY A 41 31.33 -8.21 -10.63
N LYS A 42 30.12 -8.21 -10.07
CA LYS A 42 28.88 -7.85 -10.78
C LYS A 42 28.56 -6.35 -10.58
N GLU A 43 29.30 -5.50 -11.28
CA GLU A 43 29.24 -4.03 -11.11
C GLU A 43 27.84 -3.44 -11.26
N GLU A 44 27.05 -3.87 -12.25
CA GLU A 44 25.68 -3.36 -12.45
C GLU A 44 24.75 -3.72 -11.30
N GLN A 45 24.85 -4.94 -10.75
CA GLN A 45 24.07 -5.32 -9.58
C GLN A 45 24.51 -4.54 -8.33
N GLU A 46 25.80 -4.33 -8.15
CA GLU A 46 26.35 -3.51 -7.08
C GLU A 46 25.79 -2.07 -7.14
N ARG A 47 25.81 -1.45 -8.30
CA ARG A 47 25.29 -0.11 -8.54
C ARG A 47 23.79 -0.03 -8.23
N TYR A 48 23.02 -1.01 -8.68
CA TYR A 48 21.59 -1.09 -8.42
C TYR A 48 21.29 -1.23 -6.93
N PHE A 49 21.86 -2.23 -6.26
CA PHE A 49 21.59 -2.45 -4.84
C PHE A 49 22.10 -1.30 -3.96
N THR A 50 23.18 -0.65 -4.35
CA THR A 50 23.66 0.55 -3.66
C THR A 50 22.70 1.72 -3.83
N ALA A 51 22.13 1.91 -5.02
CA ALA A 51 21.10 2.91 -5.27
C ALA A 51 19.83 2.62 -4.45
N LEU A 52 19.42 1.35 -4.41
CA LEU A 52 18.29 0.88 -3.62
C LEU A 52 18.51 1.12 -2.12
N LEU A 53 19.69 0.77 -1.59
CA LEU A 53 20.02 1.01 -0.19
C LEU A 53 19.94 2.50 0.18
N LYS A 54 20.48 3.38 -0.67
CA LYS A 54 20.41 4.84 -0.45
C LYS A 54 18.98 5.37 -0.52
N CYS A 55 18.13 4.77 -1.35
CA CYS A 55 16.72 5.13 -1.43
C CYS A 55 15.97 4.71 -0.16
N LEU A 56 16.24 3.50 0.35
CA LEU A 56 15.56 2.94 1.53
C LEU A 56 16.05 3.54 2.85
N ASP A 57 17.34 3.81 2.95
CA ASP A 57 17.97 4.40 4.12
C ASP A 57 19.16 5.27 3.69
N PRO A 58 18.97 6.59 3.53
CA PRO A 58 20.04 7.51 3.13
C PRO A 58 21.24 7.51 4.07
N ASP A 59 21.03 7.13 5.33
CA ASP A 59 22.08 7.08 6.36
C ASP A 59 22.69 5.67 6.52
N ALA A 60 22.16 4.65 5.87
CA ALA A 60 22.63 3.27 5.99
C ALA A 60 24.12 3.11 5.65
N GLY A 61 24.61 3.85 4.66
CA GLY A 61 26.03 3.85 4.29
C GLY A 61 26.95 4.35 5.39
N LYS A 62 26.45 5.27 6.24
CA LYS A 62 27.22 5.80 7.39
C LYS A 62 27.16 4.86 8.60
N ALA A 63 26.06 4.15 8.77
CA ALA A 63 25.83 3.24 9.89
C ALA A 63 26.43 1.84 9.65
N ALA A 64 26.42 1.35 8.41
CA ALA A 64 27.00 0.07 8.05
C ALA A 64 28.52 0.01 8.27
N ALA A 65 29.20 1.15 8.15
CA ALA A 65 30.59 1.28 8.50
C ALA A 65 30.88 1.13 10.03
N LYS A 66 29.86 1.20 10.88
CA LYS A 66 29.97 1.16 12.34
C LYS A 66 29.35 -0.06 13.01
N LYS A 67 28.56 -0.87 12.34
CA LYS A 67 27.95 -2.06 12.95
C LYS A 67 28.49 -3.33 12.32
N ASN A 68 29.20 -4.13 13.10
CA ASN A 68 29.44 -5.54 12.82
C ASN A 68 28.09 -6.27 12.79
N VAL A 69 27.45 -6.35 11.65
CA VAL A 69 26.20 -7.09 11.50
C VAL A 69 26.54 -8.57 11.35
N ARG A 70 26.65 -9.26 12.47
CA ARG A 70 26.65 -10.72 12.48
C ARG A 70 25.24 -11.19 12.21
N VAL A 71 24.84 -11.53 11.01
CA VAL A 71 23.75 -12.48 10.77
C VAL A 71 23.69 -12.91 9.30
N SER A 72 24.29 -14.01 8.94
CA SER A 72 23.85 -14.86 7.83
C SER A 72 24.33 -16.27 8.08
N ILE A 73 23.70 -17.22 7.39
CA ILE A 73 24.18 -18.62 7.38
C ILE A 73 25.65 -18.71 6.94
N ASN A 74 26.10 -17.77 6.12
CA ASN A 74 27.50 -17.63 5.71
C ASN A 74 28.40 -17.13 6.85
N SER A 75 27.87 -16.49 7.91
CA SER A 75 28.67 -16.11 9.08
C SER A 75 29.13 -17.30 9.91
N PHE A 76 28.57 -18.50 9.68
CA PHE A 76 29.12 -19.75 10.22
C PHE A 76 30.41 -20.17 9.52
N PHE A 77 30.68 -19.64 8.31
CA PHE A 77 31.82 -20.03 7.48
C PHE A 77 32.79 -18.87 7.23
N ASP A 78 32.42 -17.65 7.60
CA ASP A 78 33.21 -16.46 7.31
C ASP A 78 33.18 -15.47 8.48
N ASP A 79 34.29 -15.36 9.19
CA ASP A 79 34.43 -14.45 10.34
C ASP A 79 34.68 -12.98 9.95
N LYS A 80 34.64 -12.68 8.64
CA LYS A 80 34.91 -11.33 8.17
C LYS A 80 33.69 -10.42 8.31
N PRO A 81 33.83 -9.26 8.94
CA PRO A 81 32.77 -8.26 8.98
C PRO A 81 32.49 -7.76 7.55
N LEU A 82 31.22 -7.49 7.26
CA LEU A 82 30.80 -6.80 6.05
C LEU A 82 31.49 -5.44 5.95
N THR A 83 32.33 -5.27 4.96
CA THR A 83 32.98 -4.00 4.65
C THR A 83 32.48 -3.54 3.28
N LEU A 84 31.50 -2.65 3.28
CA LEU A 84 31.11 -1.97 2.04
C LEU A 84 32.26 -1.07 1.61
N LYS A 85 32.69 -1.20 0.35
CA LYS A 85 33.71 -0.32 -0.20
C LYS A 85 33.18 1.12 -0.23
N PRO A 86 33.93 2.11 0.29
CA PRO A 86 33.44 3.49 0.39
C PRO A 86 33.25 4.20 -0.96
N ASP A 87 33.88 3.71 -2.03
CA ASP A 87 33.97 4.40 -3.31
C ASP A 87 32.98 3.94 -4.38
N ILE A 88 31.92 3.22 -3.99
CA ILE A 88 30.94 2.70 -4.94
C ILE A 88 30.08 3.84 -5.48
N ARG A 89 30.12 4.04 -6.78
CA ARG A 89 29.17 4.91 -7.49
C ARG A 89 27.82 4.22 -7.53
N ALA A 90 26.88 4.69 -6.74
CA ALA A 90 25.48 4.29 -6.88
C ALA A 90 24.97 4.67 -8.27
N GLY A 91 24.21 3.78 -8.91
CA GLY A 91 23.36 4.16 -10.05
C GLY A 91 22.26 5.12 -9.61
N LYS A 92 21.51 5.64 -10.56
CA LYS A 92 20.23 6.32 -10.27
C LYS A 92 19.17 5.23 -10.11
N ILE A 93 18.41 5.25 -9.02
CA ILE A 93 17.39 4.22 -8.76
C ILE A 93 16.33 4.19 -9.88
N GLU A 94 16.05 5.34 -10.47
CA GLU A 94 15.11 5.50 -11.58
C GLU A 94 15.52 4.73 -12.84
N ASP A 95 16.81 4.41 -13.00
CA ASP A 95 17.30 3.62 -14.14
C ASP A 95 16.96 2.12 -14.00
N TYR A 96 16.58 1.68 -12.81
CA TYR A 96 16.38 0.27 -12.47
C TYR A 96 14.93 -0.08 -12.11
N VAL A 97 14.06 0.89 -11.93
CA VAL A 97 12.68 0.66 -11.51
C VAL A 97 11.70 1.10 -12.59
N SER A 98 10.63 0.32 -12.71
CA SER A 98 9.55 0.60 -13.64
C SER A 98 8.53 1.55 -13.03
N PRO A 99 7.94 2.48 -13.83
CA PRO A 99 6.76 3.23 -13.39
C PRO A 99 5.55 2.34 -13.12
N LEU A 100 5.47 1.16 -13.75
CA LEU A 100 4.45 0.16 -13.48
C LEU A 100 5.09 -1.23 -13.39
N PHE A 101 4.79 -1.94 -12.31
CA PHE A 101 5.23 -3.31 -12.06
C PHE A 101 4.00 -4.18 -11.80
N TYR A 102 3.93 -5.34 -12.44
CA TYR A 102 2.85 -6.31 -12.22
C TYR A 102 3.44 -7.70 -12.01
N ALA A 103 3.03 -8.33 -10.91
CA ALA A 103 3.36 -9.71 -10.55
C ALA A 103 2.08 -10.56 -10.57
N PRO A 104 1.74 -11.19 -11.72
CA PRO A 104 0.47 -11.91 -11.87
C PRO A 104 0.33 -13.09 -10.91
N ASN A 105 1.43 -13.78 -10.59
CA ASN A 105 1.43 -14.96 -9.73
C ASN A 105 1.04 -14.69 -8.27
N VAL A 106 1.04 -13.42 -7.86
CA VAL A 106 0.62 -12.98 -6.53
C VAL A 106 -0.41 -11.86 -6.62
N SER A 107 -0.92 -11.62 -7.83
CA SER A 107 -1.93 -10.60 -8.11
C SER A 107 -1.60 -9.25 -7.49
N TRP A 108 -0.38 -8.77 -7.73
CA TRP A 108 0.13 -7.53 -7.16
C TRP A 108 0.64 -6.60 -8.26
N LEU A 109 0.09 -5.38 -8.26
CA LEU A 109 0.46 -4.34 -9.21
C LEU A 109 0.87 -3.08 -8.45
N VAL A 110 1.99 -2.48 -8.85
CA VAL A 110 2.49 -1.23 -8.30
C VAL A 110 2.68 -0.24 -9.44
N GLN A 111 2.16 0.96 -9.27
CA GLN A 111 2.41 2.07 -10.19
C GLN A 111 2.89 3.30 -9.42
N ARG A 112 3.77 4.08 -10.06
CA ARG A 112 4.41 5.24 -9.44
C ARG A 112 4.78 6.30 -10.47
N ASN A 113 4.88 7.55 -10.04
CA ASN A 113 5.32 8.65 -10.90
C ASN A 113 6.76 9.12 -10.63
N GLY A 114 7.50 8.42 -9.81
CA GLY A 114 8.89 8.72 -9.46
C GLY A 114 9.39 7.90 -8.29
N MET A 115 10.59 8.21 -7.84
CA MET A 115 11.25 7.56 -6.69
C MET A 115 11.63 8.53 -5.57
N HIS A 116 11.24 9.79 -5.69
CA HIS A 116 11.53 10.77 -4.65
C HIS A 116 10.62 10.56 -3.42
N PRO A 117 11.17 10.36 -2.20
CA PRO A 117 10.38 9.97 -1.03
C PRO A 117 9.25 10.94 -0.67
N ARG A 118 9.42 12.25 -0.92
CA ARG A 118 8.45 13.28 -0.56
C ARG A 118 7.60 13.80 -1.72
N HIS A 119 8.01 13.56 -2.96
CA HIS A 119 7.36 14.16 -4.13
C HIS A 119 6.64 13.12 -4.98
N SER A 120 7.08 11.87 -4.90
CA SER A 120 6.47 10.81 -5.69
C SER A 120 5.19 10.28 -5.06
N LEU A 121 4.27 9.89 -5.93
CA LEU A 121 3.05 9.20 -5.62
C LEU A 121 3.19 7.73 -6.03
N MET A 122 2.59 6.83 -5.27
CA MET A 122 2.55 5.41 -5.57
C MET A 122 1.18 4.83 -5.22
N ILE A 123 0.72 3.92 -6.05
CA ILE A 123 -0.43 3.06 -5.80
C ILE A 123 0.08 1.62 -5.77
N SER A 124 -0.43 0.86 -4.84
CA SER A 124 -0.27 -0.60 -4.80
C SER A 124 -1.64 -1.23 -4.84
N LEU A 125 -1.91 -2.08 -5.84
CA LEU A 125 -3.12 -2.89 -5.95
C LEU A 125 -2.77 -4.33 -5.62
N ASN A 126 -3.62 -4.97 -4.84
CA ASN A 126 -3.47 -6.36 -4.48
C ASN A 126 -4.82 -7.09 -4.48
N ALA A 127 -4.81 -8.34 -4.94
CA ALA A 127 -5.88 -9.28 -4.70
C ALA A 127 -5.34 -10.50 -3.93
N SER A 128 -6.24 -11.39 -3.54
CA SER A 128 -5.92 -12.52 -2.69
C SER A 128 -5.40 -13.70 -3.50
N GLU A 129 -4.09 -13.73 -3.76
CA GLU A 129 -3.44 -14.83 -4.49
C GLU A 129 -2.19 -15.30 -3.76
N GLY A 130 -2.17 -16.57 -3.34
CA GLY A 130 -1.03 -17.20 -2.67
C GLY A 130 -1.30 -17.59 -1.23
N ASN A 131 -0.23 -17.65 -0.44
CA ASN A 131 -0.29 -17.98 0.99
C ASN A 131 -0.30 -16.71 1.84
N HIS A 132 -0.87 -16.79 3.03
CA HIS A 132 -0.97 -15.68 3.98
C HIS A 132 -1.75 -14.48 3.46
N MET A 133 -2.75 -14.74 2.61
CA MET A 133 -3.59 -13.72 2.01
C MET A 133 -4.91 -13.55 2.76
N HIS A 134 -5.51 -12.37 2.63
CA HIS A 134 -6.76 -11.98 3.25
C HIS A 134 -7.91 -11.99 2.25
N ALA A 135 -9.14 -11.96 2.76
CA ALA A 135 -10.33 -11.69 1.94
C ALA A 135 -10.43 -10.18 1.69
N ASN A 136 -9.75 -9.68 0.65
CA ASN A 136 -9.53 -8.25 0.40
C ASN A 136 -10.04 -7.75 -0.95
N GLY A 137 -10.60 -8.61 -1.81
CA GLY A 137 -11.07 -8.22 -3.13
C GLY A 137 -9.96 -7.57 -3.98
N ILE A 138 -10.26 -6.43 -4.57
CA ILE A 138 -9.26 -5.57 -5.24
C ILE A 138 -8.90 -4.44 -4.27
N SER A 139 -8.03 -4.71 -3.31
CA SER A 139 -7.60 -3.72 -2.34
C SER A 139 -6.49 -2.81 -2.88
N MET A 140 -6.36 -1.62 -2.31
CA MET A 140 -5.32 -0.68 -2.67
C MET A 140 -4.64 -0.06 -1.45
N GLU A 141 -3.41 0.37 -1.63
CA GLU A 141 -2.70 1.31 -0.76
C GLU A 141 -2.21 2.52 -1.55
N LEU A 142 -2.24 3.68 -0.92
CA LEU A 142 -1.76 4.93 -1.48
C LEU A 142 -0.57 5.46 -0.70
N TYR A 143 0.45 5.93 -1.42
CA TYR A 143 1.63 6.56 -0.85
C TYR A 143 1.87 7.90 -1.52
N GLY A 144 2.05 8.93 -0.72
CA GLY A 144 2.35 10.26 -1.22
C GLY A 144 2.93 11.17 -0.15
N LYS A 145 3.75 12.13 -0.54
CA LYS A 145 4.38 13.09 0.37
C LYS A 145 5.22 12.46 1.49
N GLY A 146 5.67 11.23 1.30
CA GLY A 146 6.43 10.47 2.30
C GLY A 146 5.56 9.71 3.31
N TYR A 147 4.26 9.61 3.06
CA TYR A 147 3.30 8.94 3.95
C TYR A 147 2.50 7.85 3.24
N VAL A 148 2.02 6.91 4.04
CA VAL A 148 0.91 6.03 3.64
C VAL A 148 -0.37 6.82 3.82
N LEU A 149 -1.12 7.02 2.74
CA LEU A 149 -2.34 7.83 2.72
C LEU A 149 -3.60 6.97 2.78
N GLY A 150 -3.56 5.79 2.17
CA GLY A 150 -4.61 4.80 2.25
C GLY A 150 -3.99 3.47 2.68
N PRO A 151 -3.79 3.25 3.99
CA PRO A 151 -3.12 2.06 4.48
C PRO A 151 -3.97 0.81 4.35
N ASP A 152 -3.30 -0.32 4.19
CA ASP A 152 -3.81 -1.64 4.57
C ASP A 152 -3.24 -1.99 5.94
N ALA A 153 -4.07 -2.51 6.84
CA ALA A 153 -3.67 -2.76 8.22
C ALA A 153 -2.87 -4.06 8.41
N GLY A 154 -2.76 -4.89 7.37
CA GLY A 154 -2.09 -6.18 7.44
C GLY A 154 -2.72 -7.06 8.50
N ILE A 155 -1.91 -7.60 9.41
CA ILE A 155 -2.39 -8.44 10.52
C ILE A 155 -2.83 -7.65 11.76
N GLY A 156 -2.81 -6.34 11.72
CA GLY A 156 -2.98 -5.53 12.92
C GLY A 156 -1.78 -5.64 13.86
N LEU A 157 -2.04 -5.70 15.17
CA LEU A 157 -0.96 -5.77 16.17
C LEU A 157 -0.39 -7.19 16.33
N TYR A 158 -1.22 -8.21 16.23
CA TYR A 158 -0.83 -9.59 16.55
C TYR A 158 -1.57 -10.62 15.70
N LEU A 159 -0.83 -11.50 15.03
CA LEU A 159 -1.38 -12.56 14.19
C LEU A 159 -2.14 -13.64 14.99
N TYR A 160 -1.69 -13.96 16.19
CA TYR A 160 -2.17 -15.13 16.95
C TYR A 160 -2.72 -14.80 18.34
N SER A 161 -2.79 -13.55 18.74
CA SER A 161 -3.13 -13.19 20.12
C SER A 161 -4.52 -12.59 20.32
N GLY A 162 -5.41 -12.71 19.34
CA GLY A 162 -6.77 -12.21 19.48
C GLY A 162 -7.67 -12.69 18.36
N LEU A 163 -8.98 -12.52 18.53
CA LEU A 163 -9.97 -12.82 17.49
C LEU A 163 -9.95 -11.78 16.37
N ASP A 164 -9.44 -10.59 16.64
CA ASP A 164 -9.41 -9.43 15.76
C ASP A 164 -8.73 -9.70 14.41
N TYR A 165 -7.70 -10.55 14.37
CA TYR A 165 -7.13 -10.97 13.10
C TYR A 165 -8.17 -11.68 12.23
N ALA A 166 -8.79 -12.74 12.74
CA ALA A 166 -9.72 -13.57 11.97
C ALA A 166 -11.06 -12.85 11.71
N GLU A 167 -11.51 -12.02 12.66
CA GLU A 167 -12.81 -11.37 12.60
C GLU A 167 -12.80 -10.03 11.87
N TYR A 168 -11.63 -9.36 11.81
CA TYR A 168 -11.52 -8.03 11.19
C TYR A 168 -10.38 -7.94 10.17
N TYR A 169 -9.11 -8.07 10.60
CA TYR A 169 -7.97 -7.74 9.74
C TYR A 169 -7.85 -8.61 8.49
N SER A 170 -8.34 -9.83 8.52
CA SER A 170 -8.37 -10.71 7.36
C SER A 170 -9.63 -10.58 6.49
N GLN A 171 -10.55 -9.66 6.82
CA GLN A 171 -11.85 -9.52 6.18
C GLN A 171 -11.99 -8.23 5.38
N PHE A 172 -12.90 -8.21 4.40
CA PHE A 172 -13.15 -7.08 3.51
C PHE A 172 -13.23 -5.70 4.19
N PRO A 173 -13.93 -5.53 5.34
CA PRO A 173 -14.06 -4.22 5.96
C PRO A 173 -12.76 -3.60 6.47
N SER A 174 -11.67 -4.36 6.59
CA SER A 174 -10.36 -3.81 6.99
C SER A 174 -9.50 -3.33 5.82
N HIS A 175 -9.97 -3.52 4.59
CA HIS A 175 -9.23 -3.22 3.37
C HIS A 175 -9.87 -2.09 2.58
N ASN A 176 -9.12 -1.43 1.71
CA ASN A 176 -9.61 -0.38 0.82
C ASN A 176 -10.23 -0.99 -0.42
N THR A 177 -11.45 -1.46 -0.30
CA THR A 177 -12.16 -2.25 -1.33
C THR A 177 -13.67 -2.11 -1.20
N VAL A 178 -14.43 -2.88 -1.99
CA VAL A 178 -15.90 -2.92 -1.92
C VAL A 178 -16.35 -4.28 -1.40
N CYS A 179 -17.11 -4.27 -0.31
CA CYS A 179 -17.86 -5.40 0.20
C CYS A 179 -19.28 -5.39 -0.36
N VAL A 180 -19.75 -6.51 -0.88
CA VAL A 180 -21.09 -6.62 -1.48
C VAL A 180 -22.00 -7.41 -0.55
N ASP A 181 -23.15 -6.82 -0.21
CA ASP A 181 -24.21 -7.39 0.65
C ASP A 181 -23.70 -7.86 2.03
N GLY A 182 -22.56 -7.38 2.50
CA GLY A 182 -21.93 -7.84 3.73
C GLY A 182 -21.55 -9.32 3.73
N ILE A 183 -21.44 -9.96 2.57
CA ILE A 183 -21.11 -11.39 2.42
C ILE A 183 -19.83 -11.63 1.64
N SER A 184 -19.20 -10.60 1.10
CA SER A 184 -17.92 -10.73 0.41
C SER A 184 -16.87 -11.29 1.37
N SER A 185 -16.63 -12.60 1.27
CA SER A 185 -15.78 -13.37 2.16
C SER A 185 -15.25 -14.59 1.42
N TYR A 186 -14.11 -15.08 1.80
CA TYR A 186 -13.56 -16.35 1.32
C TYR A 186 -12.47 -16.83 2.27
N PRO A 187 -12.05 -18.11 2.19
CA PRO A 187 -11.00 -18.63 3.06
C PRO A 187 -9.71 -17.82 2.95
N VAL A 188 -9.18 -17.44 4.08
CA VAL A 188 -7.92 -16.73 4.24
C VAL A 188 -6.74 -17.69 4.33
N MET A 189 -5.52 -17.18 4.40
CA MET A 189 -4.25 -17.92 4.50
C MET A 189 -3.79 -18.58 3.20
N LYS A 190 -4.65 -19.28 2.47
CA LYS A 190 -4.35 -19.83 1.16
C LYS A 190 -5.49 -19.53 0.21
N SER A 191 -5.25 -18.69 -0.73
CA SER A 191 -6.27 -18.13 -1.62
C SER A 191 -5.81 -18.15 -3.07
N ASN A 192 -6.77 -18.23 -3.98
CA ASN A 192 -6.60 -18.16 -5.43
C ASN A 192 -7.65 -17.22 -6.06
N HIS A 193 -7.80 -16.07 -5.45
CA HIS A 193 -8.75 -15.04 -5.88
C HIS A 193 -7.99 -13.84 -6.44
N SER A 194 -7.36 -14.06 -7.60
CA SER A 194 -6.62 -13.03 -8.34
C SER A 194 -7.54 -12.08 -9.10
N PHE A 195 -7.03 -10.91 -9.46
CA PHE A 195 -7.64 -10.07 -10.47
C PHE A 195 -7.00 -10.30 -11.85
N ASP A 196 -7.76 -10.00 -12.89
CA ASP A 196 -7.27 -9.93 -14.27
C ASP A 196 -6.88 -8.49 -14.60
N LEU A 197 -5.66 -8.29 -15.11
CA LEU A 197 -5.22 -6.99 -15.62
C LEU A 197 -5.83 -6.79 -17.02
N LEU A 198 -6.78 -5.87 -17.14
CA LEU A 198 -7.45 -5.57 -18.41
C LEU A 198 -6.61 -4.65 -19.30
N SER A 199 -6.06 -3.59 -18.70
CA SER A 199 -5.19 -2.65 -19.39
C SER A 199 -4.31 -1.87 -18.41
N CYS A 200 -3.19 -1.35 -18.89
CA CYS A 200 -2.32 -0.49 -18.10
C CYS A 200 -1.46 0.42 -19.00
N PHE A 201 -1.01 1.52 -18.42
CA PHE A 201 -0.02 2.40 -19.03
C PHE A 201 0.94 2.94 -17.95
N PRO A 202 2.25 2.89 -18.22
CA PRO A 202 2.91 2.24 -19.35
C PRO A 202 2.73 0.72 -19.32
N ALA A 203 3.07 0.04 -20.42
CA ALA A 203 2.97 -1.41 -20.47
C ALA A 203 3.87 -2.07 -19.40
N SER A 204 3.36 -3.12 -18.76
CA SER A 204 4.01 -3.82 -17.64
C SER A 204 5.19 -4.71 -18.04
N SER A 205 5.94 -4.40 -19.09
CA SER A 205 7.08 -5.21 -19.50
C SER A 205 8.36 -4.77 -18.79
N ALA A 206 9.03 -5.72 -18.15
CA ALA A 206 10.32 -5.48 -17.48
C ALA A 206 11.41 -4.91 -18.42
N ALA A 207 11.32 -5.17 -19.72
CA ALA A 207 12.29 -4.71 -20.72
C ALA A 207 12.02 -3.26 -21.20
N ALA A 208 10.76 -2.81 -21.23
CA ALA A 208 10.41 -1.46 -21.63
C ALA A 208 10.63 -0.43 -20.52
N ALA A 209 10.59 -0.89 -19.28
CA ALA A 209 10.54 -0.06 -18.09
C ALA A 209 11.85 0.69 -17.77
N ALA A 210 12.98 0.13 -18.13
CA ALA A 210 14.29 0.69 -17.76
C ALA A 210 14.71 1.90 -18.61
N LYS A 211 13.99 2.22 -19.68
CA LYS A 211 14.35 3.31 -20.59
C LYS A 211 13.37 4.48 -20.61
N ASP A 212 12.18 4.29 -20.09
CA ASP A 212 11.17 5.33 -20.12
C ASP A 212 11.22 6.18 -18.86
N LYS A 213 11.30 7.49 -19.05
CA LYS A 213 11.07 8.45 -17.99
C LYS A 213 9.68 8.20 -17.41
N PHE A 214 9.53 8.43 -16.10
CA PHE A 214 8.22 8.36 -15.47
C PHE A 214 7.23 9.28 -16.21
N PRO A 215 6.13 8.71 -16.76
CA PRO A 215 5.16 9.52 -17.50
C PRO A 215 4.35 10.39 -16.52
N SER A 216 3.75 11.47 -17.06
CA SER A 216 2.86 12.32 -16.26
C SER A 216 1.54 11.64 -15.88
N VAL A 217 1.19 10.55 -16.55
CA VAL A 217 0.03 9.74 -16.24
C VAL A 217 0.44 8.26 -16.24
N THR A 218 0.06 7.55 -15.19
CA THR A 218 0.07 6.09 -15.16
C THR A 218 -1.33 5.60 -14.85
N TYR A 219 -1.75 4.48 -15.41
CA TYR A 219 -3.00 3.85 -15.00
C TYR A 219 -2.94 2.33 -15.09
N SER A 220 -3.81 1.69 -14.34
CA SER A 220 -4.14 0.26 -14.45
C SER A 220 -5.66 0.08 -14.31
N ASP A 221 -6.22 -0.85 -15.08
CA ASP A 221 -7.61 -1.26 -14.99
C ASP A 221 -7.64 -2.77 -14.80
N VAL A 222 -8.30 -3.21 -13.74
CA VAL A 222 -8.34 -4.61 -13.32
C VAL A 222 -9.77 -5.09 -13.14
N TYR A 223 -9.99 -6.37 -13.39
CA TYR A 223 -11.28 -7.04 -13.20
C TYR A 223 -11.16 -8.11 -12.13
N PHE A 224 -12.19 -8.22 -11.31
CA PHE A 224 -12.33 -9.23 -10.28
C PHE A 224 -13.77 -9.69 -10.17
N ARG A 225 -13.99 -10.99 -10.17
CA ARG A 225 -15.27 -11.55 -9.82
C ARG A 225 -15.27 -11.99 -8.38
N GLU A 226 -16.02 -11.29 -7.55
CA GLU A 226 -16.10 -11.61 -6.13
C GLU A 226 -16.76 -12.99 -5.95
N PRO A 227 -16.09 -13.95 -5.24
CA PRO A 227 -16.51 -15.36 -5.27
C PRO A 227 -17.82 -15.63 -4.55
N GLU A 228 -18.14 -14.95 -3.47
CA GLU A 228 -19.33 -15.21 -2.67
C GLU A 228 -20.57 -14.48 -3.23
N SER A 229 -20.48 -13.20 -3.40
CA SER A 229 -21.59 -12.39 -3.94
C SER A 229 -21.78 -12.57 -5.44
N ARG A 230 -20.73 -13.04 -6.13
CA ARG A 230 -20.63 -13.12 -7.60
C ARG A 230 -20.81 -11.77 -8.28
N ALA A 231 -20.45 -10.71 -7.61
CA ALA A 231 -20.42 -9.40 -8.20
C ALA A 231 -19.22 -9.27 -9.16
N ASP A 232 -19.49 -8.67 -10.30
CA ASP A 232 -18.47 -8.27 -11.24
C ASP A 232 -17.94 -6.91 -10.80
N GLN A 233 -16.63 -6.83 -10.56
CA GLN A 233 -15.96 -5.64 -10.07
C GLN A 233 -14.83 -5.24 -11.02
N THR A 234 -14.73 -3.96 -11.33
CA THR A 234 -13.56 -3.38 -11.99
C THR A 234 -13.05 -2.21 -11.19
N ARG A 235 -11.74 -2.06 -11.15
CA ARG A 235 -11.09 -0.92 -10.53
C ARG A 235 -10.04 -0.33 -11.45
N MET A 236 -10.26 0.92 -11.86
CA MET A 236 -9.25 1.68 -12.58
C MET A 236 -8.59 2.65 -11.62
N MET A 237 -7.28 2.53 -11.49
CA MET A 237 -6.46 3.43 -10.67
C MET A 237 -5.49 4.20 -11.55
N SER A 238 -5.33 5.49 -11.28
CA SER A 238 -4.39 6.34 -12.03
C SER A 238 -3.64 7.28 -11.10
N ILE A 239 -2.40 7.60 -11.49
CA ILE A 239 -1.64 8.72 -10.95
C ILE A 239 -1.54 9.77 -12.04
N VAL A 240 -1.95 10.99 -11.74
CA VAL A 240 -1.81 12.14 -12.62
C VAL A 240 -0.83 13.12 -11.99
N THR A 241 0.30 13.33 -12.63
CA THR A 241 1.34 14.29 -12.23
C THR A 241 1.03 15.65 -12.84
N THR A 242 0.84 16.65 -11.99
CA THR A 242 0.50 18.03 -12.43
C THR A 242 1.67 18.98 -12.33
N GLY A 243 2.77 18.56 -11.70
CA GLY A 243 4.00 19.33 -11.56
C GLY A 243 5.09 18.48 -10.90
N PRO A 244 6.31 19.05 -10.73
CA PRO A 244 7.44 18.30 -10.17
C PRO A 244 7.19 17.71 -8.78
N GLU A 245 6.31 18.34 -8.01
CA GLU A 245 5.99 17.96 -6.62
C GLU A 245 4.48 17.78 -6.39
N THR A 246 3.69 17.83 -7.44
CA THR A 246 2.22 17.84 -7.35
C THR A 246 1.61 16.77 -8.25
N GLY A 247 0.52 16.21 -7.79
CA GLY A 247 -0.26 15.22 -8.50
C GLY A 247 -1.44 14.75 -7.65
N TYR A 248 -2.24 13.89 -8.23
CA TYR A 248 -3.39 13.28 -7.55
C TYR A 248 -3.63 11.86 -8.05
N TYR A 249 -4.43 11.14 -7.30
CA TYR A 249 -4.91 9.82 -7.69
C TYR A 249 -6.32 9.92 -8.27
N VAL A 250 -6.62 8.99 -9.16
CA VAL A 250 -7.99 8.72 -9.61
C VAL A 250 -8.29 7.28 -9.29
N ASP A 251 -9.40 7.02 -8.62
CA ASP A 251 -9.90 5.69 -8.32
C ASP A 251 -11.33 5.58 -8.85
N ILE A 252 -11.55 4.68 -9.80
CA ILE A 252 -12.88 4.40 -10.35
C ILE A 252 -13.20 2.94 -10.06
N PHE A 253 -13.99 2.72 -9.01
CA PHE A 253 -14.45 1.40 -8.64
C PHE A 253 -15.88 1.18 -9.16
N ARG A 254 -16.06 0.13 -9.94
CA ARG A 254 -17.37 -0.31 -10.40
C ARG A 254 -17.66 -1.69 -9.83
N SER A 255 -18.83 -1.85 -9.25
CA SER A 255 -19.27 -3.12 -8.68
C SER A 255 -20.71 -3.38 -9.08
N ARG A 256 -20.99 -4.55 -9.64
CA ARG A 256 -22.31 -4.92 -10.15
C ARG A 256 -22.65 -6.35 -9.77
N LYS A 257 -23.72 -6.52 -9.02
CA LYS A 257 -24.31 -7.82 -8.74
C LYS A 257 -25.60 -7.95 -9.51
N GLU A 258 -25.72 -8.97 -10.36
CA GLU A 258 -26.87 -9.13 -11.24
C GLU A 258 -27.98 -9.98 -10.63
N ARG A 259 -27.64 -10.92 -9.74
CA ARG A 259 -28.58 -11.96 -9.26
C ARG A 259 -28.54 -12.06 -7.73
N GLY A 260 -29.75 -12.29 -7.16
CA GLY A 260 -29.95 -12.70 -5.77
C GLY A 260 -29.69 -11.63 -4.73
N GLY A 261 -30.46 -11.63 -3.64
CA GLY A 261 -30.26 -10.83 -2.45
C GLY A 261 -30.33 -9.32 -2.61
N ASP A 262 -30.07 -8.63 -1.54
CA ASP A 262 -29.87 -7.19 -1.52
C ASP A 262 -28.66 -6.83 -2.38
N LYS A 263 -28.61 -5.61 -2.84
CA LYS A 263 -27.51 -5.13 -3.67
C LYS A 263 -26.87 -3.92 -3.01
N MET A 264 -26.40 -4.15 -1.81
CA MET A 264 -25.64 -3.17 -1.03
C MET A 264 -24.17 -3.29 -1.40
N HIS A 265 -23.55 -2.18 -1.72
CA HIS A 265 -22.13 -2.11 -2.05
C HIS A 265 -21.47 -1.11 -1.11
N ASP A 266 -20.72 -1.61 -0.14
CA ASP A 266 -20.03 -0.83 0.86
C ASP A 266 -18.61 -0.59 0.43
N TYR A 267 -18.28 0.64 0.03
CA TYR A 267 -16.91 1.05 -0.28
C TYR A 267 -16.19 1.46 1.00
N PHE A 268 -15.14 0.72 1.33
CA PHE A 268 -14.26 1.04 2.45
C PHE A 268 -13.05 1.81 1.97
N TYR A 269 -12.78 2.91 2.64
CA TYR A 269 -11.57 3.70 2.48
C TYR A 269 -10.98 4.02 3.85
N HIS A 270 -9.79 3.52 4.09
CA HIS A 270 -9.06 3.74 5.34
C HIS A 270 -8.04 4.85 5.15
N ASN A 271 -7.91 5.69 6.15
CA ASN A 271 -6.86 6.68 6.21
C ASN A 271 -6.32 6.82 7.63
N LEU A 272 -5.10 7.33 7.75
CA LEU A 272 -4.54 7.71 9.02
C LEU A 272 -4.93 9.17 9.32
N GLY A 273 -5.21 9.47 10.59
CA GLY A 273 -5.51 10.83 11.01
C GLY A 273 -6.23 10.86 12.33
N GLN A 274 -6.15 11.99 13.01
CA GLN A 274 -6.86 12.24 14.26
C GLN A 274 -8.25 12.84 14.03
N GLU A 275 -8.47 13.41 12.85
CA GLU A 275 -9.72 14.06 12.50
C GLU A 275 -10.11 13.76 11.04
N MET A 276 -11.40 13.65 10.82
CA MET A 276 -11.99 13.60 9.49
C MET A 276 -13.19 14.55 9.45
N THR A 277 -13.27 15.35 8.39
CA THR A 277 -14.46 16.14 8.08
C THR A 277 -15.03 15.66 6.75
N LEU A 278 -16.36 15.58 6.67
CA LEU A 278 -17.07 15.19 5.47
C LEU A 278 -18.08 16.28 5.12
N THR A 279 -17.97 16.84 3.95
CA THR A 279 -18.88 17.85 3.42
C THR A 279 -19.37 17.44 2.04
N ALA A 280 -20.43 18.08 1.53
CA ALA A 280 -20.69 18.02 0.11
C ALA A 280 -19.55 18.71 -0.67
N ALA A 281 -19.39 18.39 -1.94
CA ALA A 281 -18.31 18.96 -2.78
C ALA A 281 -18.38 20.50 -2.88
N ASP A 282 -19.57 21.06 -2.74
CA ASP A 282 -19.81 22.52 -2.68
C ASP A 282 -19.48 23.16 -1.32
N GLY A 283 -19.00 22.38 -0.35
CA GLY A 283 -18.66 22.82 0.99
C GLY A 283 -19.83 22.79 1.99
N THR A 284 -21.03 22.38 1.57
CA THR A 284 -22.18 22.27 2.48
C THR A 284 -21.92 21.20 3.53
N ASP A 285 -22.15 21.51 4.81
CA ASP A 285 -22.08 20.54 5.90
C ASP A 285 -23.15 19.45 5.71
N LEU A 286 -22.75 18.20 5.79
CA LEU A 286 -23.65 17.05 5.71
C LEU A 286 -24.32 16.74 7.05
N HIS A 287 -23.97 17.45 8.12
CA HIS A 287 -24.53 17.26 9.47
C HIS A 287 -24.45 15.79 9.94
N LEU A 288 -23.27 15.23 9.91
CA LEU A 288 -23.02 13.86 10.37
C LEU A 288 -23.60 13.62 11.76
N GLN A 289 -24.49 12.65 11.89
CA GLN A 289 -25.12 12.27 13.13
C GLN A 289 -24.52 10.99 13.69
N PRO A 290 -24.30 10.88 15.01
CA PRO A 290 -23.93 9.60 15.62
C PRO A 290 -24.93 8.51 15.26
N THR A 291 -24.44 7.30 15.08
CA THR A 291 -25.28 6.15 14.75
C THR A 291 -24.69 4.87 15.33
N GLU A 292 -25.57 4.01 15.81
CA GLU A 292 -25.26 2.61 16.14
C GLU A 292 -25.54 1.68 14.96
N GLU A 293 -26.17 2.18 13.91
CA GLU A 293 -26.43 1.40 12.72
C GLU A 293 -25.09 0.99 12.09
N LEU A 294 -24.91 -0.29 11.89
CA LEU A 294 -23.83 -0.83 11.10
C LEU A 294 -24.32 -0.86 9.66
N ALA A 295 -23.62 -0.21 8.74
CA ALA A 295 -24.09 0.04 7.38
C ALA A 295 -24.91 -1.11 6.79
N PHE A 296 -24.38 -2.28 6.70
CA PHE A 296 -25.14 -3.46 6.29
C PHE A 296 -24.96 -4.64 7.24
N ALA A 297 -24.43 -4.43 8.35
CA ALA A 297 -23.93 -5.49 9.20
C ALA A 297 -24.90 -6.56 9.60
N GLY A 298 -26.09 -6.41 9.24
CA GLY A 298 -27.15 -7.27 9.73
C GLY A 298 -26.80 -8.67 10.04
N ALA A 299 -25.94 -9.33 9.42
CA ALA A 299 -25.82 -10.71 9.76
C ALA A 299 -24.58 -11.43 9.22
N HIS A 300 -23.76 -10.81 8.45
CA HIS A 300 -22.87 -11.66 7.66
C HIS A 300 -21.41 -11.58 8.07
N LEU A 301 -20.79 -10.42 8.08
CA LEU A 301 -19.41 -10.29 8.52
C LEU A 301 -19.31 -9.64 9.90
N GLY A 302 -18.79 -10.38 10.87
CA GLY A 302 -18.46 -9.87 12.20
C GLY A 302 -17.55 -8.66 12.19
N ALA A 303 -16.76 -8.50 11.13
CA ALA A 303 -15.86 -7.39 10.89
C ALA A 303 -16.53 -6.01 10.99
N TYR A 304 -17.78 -5.86 10.61
CA TYR A 304 -18.52 -4.60 10.75
C TYR A 304 -18.66 -4.14 12.20
N SER A 305 -18.68 -5.04 13.17
CA SER A 305 -18.77 -4.71 14.59
C SER A 305 -17.51 -4.05 15.14
N TYR A 306 -16.40 -4.10 14.42
CA TYR A 306 -15.15 -3.43 14.77
C TYR A 306 -15.13 -1.94 14.41
N LEU A 307 -16.13 -1.46 13.66
CA LEU A 307 -16.31 -0.05 13.38
C LEU A 307 -17.03 0.61 14.55
N PHE A 308 -16.40 1.57 15.20
CA PHE A 308 -16.90 2.28 16.38
C PHE A 308 -16.87 3.80 16.18
N ASP A 309 -17.45 4.56 17.10
CA ASP A 309 -17.61 6.03 17.02
C ASP A 309 -18.21 6.48 15.68
N LYS A 310 -19.21 5.72 15.24
CA LYS A 310 -19.80 5.87 13.92
C LYS A 310 -20.65 7.12 13.83
N LYS A 311 -20.52 7.80 12.69
CA LYS A 311 -21.43 8.88 12.28
C LYS A 311 -21.88 8.61 10.85
N CYS A 312 -23.10 9.03 10.54
CA CYS A 312 -23.66 8.87 9.21
C CYS A 312 -24.31 10.15 8.68
N ALA A 313 -24.35 10.25 7.36
CA ALA A 313 -25.23 11.14 6.62
C ALA A 313 -25.70 10.42 5.37
N ARG A 314 -26.87 10.78 4.87
CA ARG A 314 -27.40 10.29 3.59
C ARG A 314 -27.46 11.45 2.62
N THR A 315 -26.84 11.29 1.46
CA THR A 315 -26.77 12.33 0.44
C THR A 315 -26.74 11.71 -0.95
N GLY A 316 -27.29 12.40 -1.92
CA GLY A 316 -27.09 12.12 -3.35
C GLY A 316 -26.11 13.07 -4.03
N LYS A 317 -25.44 13.93 -3.24
CA LYS A 317 -24.43 14.86 -3.75
C LYS A 317 -23.05 14.23 -3.73
N ASP A 318 -22.16 14.75 -4.54
CA ASP A 318 -20.74 14.48 -4.43
C ASP A 318 -20.23 14.94 -3.07
N VAL A 319 -19.32 14.20 -2.48
CA VAL A 319 -18.79 14.45 -1.13
C VAL A 319 -17.29 14.70 -1.17
N LYS A 320 -16.83 15.47 -0.18
CA LYS A 320 -15.43 15.76 0.06
C LYS A 320 -15.06 15.34 1.48
N ALA A 321 -14.16 14.36 1.60
CA ALA A 321 -13.56 13.97 2.88
C ALA A 321 -12.21 14.63 3.05
N VAL A 322 -11.93 15.14 4.24
CA VAL A 322 -10.63 15.71 4.61
C VAL A 322 -10.13 14.98 5.84
N PHE A 323 -9.00 14.29 5.71
CA PHE A 323 -8.33 13.63 6.83
C PHE A 323 -7.17 14.50 7.32
N THR A 324 -7.13 14.76 8.61
CA THR A 324 -6.09 15.57 9.23
C THR A 324 -5.13 14.70 10.03
N ILE A 325 -3.87 14.68 9.62
CA ILE A 325 -2.78 14.04 10.35
C ILE A 325 -1.97 15.12 11.05
N ARG A 326 -1.96 15.11 12.39
CA ARG A 326 -1.13 15.98 13.20
C ARG A 326 0.11 15.22 13.63
N MET A 327 1.27 15.68 13.18
CA MET A 327 2.56 15.10 13.55
C MET A 327 3.10 15.77 14.82
N PRO A 328 3.74 15.00 15.71
CA PRO A 328 4.30 15.56 16.95
C PRO A 328 5.56 16.39 16.73
N ASP A 329 6.17 16.35 15.55
CA ASP A 329 7.41 17.03 15.25
C ASP A 329 7.16 18.49 14.82
N LYS A 330 7.88 19.42 15.45
CA LYS A 330 7.68 20.87 15.27
C LYS A 330 8.06 21.39 13.87
N ASP A 331 8.85 20.62 13.13
CA ASP A 331 9.34 21.01 11.81
C ASP A 331 8.39 20.61 10.66
N ILE A 332 7.24 20.02 11.00
CA ILE A 332 6.28 19.59 10.01
C ILE A 332 4.99 20.37 10.20
N HIS A 333 4.74 21.26 9.27
CA HIS A 333 3.43 21.90 9.16
C HIS A 333 2.35 20.82 9.04
N PRO A 334 1.21 20.97 9.73
CA PRO A 334 0.10 20.04 9.58
C PRO A 334 -0.31 20.03 8.11
N ASN A 335 0.07 18.99 7.40
CA ASN A 335 -0.34 18.81 6.03
C ASN A 335 -1.81 18.36 6.04
N ILE A 336 -2.68 19.22 5.61
CA ILE A 336 -4.05 18.87 5.29
C ILE A 336 -3.99 18.10 3.98
N ILE A 337 -4.28 16.81 4.04
CA ILE A 337 -4.39 15.96 2.86
C ILE A 337 -5.85 15.96 2.48
N LEU A 338 -6.17 16.56 1.34
CA LEU A 338 -7.49 16.54 0.74
C LEU A 338 -7.60 15.26 -0.11
N ILE A 339 -8.55 14.43 0.21
CA ILE A 339 -8.93 13.24 -0.57
C ILE A 339 -10.40 13.38 -0.93
#